data_8afb833f097d5e2efa7a705f19c94a23
#
_entry.id   8afb833f097d5e2efa7a705f19c94a23
#
_cell.length_a   1.000
_cell.length_b   1.000
_cell.length_c   1.000
_cell.angle_alpha   90.00
_cell.angle_beta   90.00
_cell.angle_gamma   90.00
#
_symmetry.space_group_name_H-M   'P 1'
#
loop_
_entity.id
_entity.type
_entity.pdbx_description
1 polymer ?
#
loop_
_entity_poly.entity_id
_entity_poly.type
_entity_poly.pdbx_seq_one_letter_code
_entity_poly.pdbx_strand_id
1 'polypeptide(L)'
;NHDQDPFNHYGKSKWEAELVIKEWYENDPKNKSVTILRPTVIFGERNRGNVYNLLKQISSGRFIMIGKGVNKKSMAYVGNIVAFISNRLEVFQDGYYVFNYADKPDFSMNELTQVIEKKLNIKLTKMKIPYFFGMIGGYCFDIVSFILRKKTSISSVRVKKFCATTQFNASKVHNVFNPPFTLKEGLNRTLDNEFVNPKQDDILFFSE
;
A
#
# COMPACT_ATOMS: atom_id res chain seq x y z
N ASN A 1 -7.68 -19.49 7.77
CA ASN A 1 -6.25 -19.79 7.93
C ASN A 1 -5.69 -20.06 6.55
N HIS A 2 -4.89 -19.13 6.02
CA HIS A 2 -4.05 -19.40 4.86
C HIS A 2 -2.71 -19.91 5.36
N ASP A 3 -2.18 -20.94 4.72
CA ASP A 3 -0.81 -21.38 4.95
C ASP A 3 0.12 -20.18 4.71
N GLN A 4 1.02 -19.94 5.66
CA GLN A 4 1.93 -18.80 5.59
C GLN A 4 3.07 -19.19 4.63
N ASP A 5 3.01 -18.66 3.42
CA ASP A 5 4.07 -18.84 2.41
C ASP A 5 4.71 -17.47 2.10
N PRO A 6 5.72 -17.06 2.89
CA PRO A 6 6.38 -15.78 2.69
C PRO A 6 7.21 -15.78 1.40
N PHE A 7 6.80 -14.96 0.46
CA PHE A 7 7.40 -14.88 -0.90
C PHE A 7 8.88 -14.44 -0.91
N ASN A 8 9.39 -13.80 0.14
CA ASN A 8 10.75 -13.26 0.18
C ASN A 8 11.31 -13.23 1.62
N HIS A 9 12.61 -12.93 1.74
CA HIS A 9 13.30 -12.86 3.03
C HIS A 9 12.67 -11.85 4.01
N TYR A 10 12.16 -10.72 3.51
CA TYR A 10 11.46 -9.74 4.34
C TYR A 10 10.16 -10.34 4.92
N GLY A 11 9.33 -10.94 4.10
CA GLY A 11 8.11 -11.62 4.56
C GLY A 11 8.42 -12.74 5.54
N LYS A 12 9.48 -13.51 5.27
CA LYS A 12 9.95 -14.58 6.16
C LYS A 12 10.37 -14.04 7.52
N SER A 13 11.19 -12.99 7.57
CA SER A 13 11.64 -12.39 8.84
C SER A 13 10.49 -11.82 9.67
N LYS A 14 9.47 -11.22 9.01
CA LYS A 14 8.27 -10.72 9.70
C LYS A 14 7.44 -11.87 10.27
N TRP A 15 7.31 -12.95 9.53
CA TRP A 15 6.62 -14.15 10.01
C TRP A 15 7.35 -14.79 11.20
N GLU A 16 8.65 -14.96 11.12
CA GLU A 16 9.49 -15.49 12.22
C GLU A 16 9.37 -14.61 13.48
N ALA A 17 9.34 -13.28 13.33
CA ALA A 17 9.11 -12.37 14.46
C ALA A 17 7.72 -12.58 15.10
N GLU A 18 6.67 -12.83 14.31
CA GLU A 18 5.35 -13.14 14.86
C GLU A 18 5.34 -14.46 15.63
N LEU A 19 6.10 -15.47 15.19
CA LEU A 19 6.22 -16.75 15.91
C LEU A 19 6.89 -16.55 17.28
N VAL A 20 7.97 -15.76 17.34
CA VAL A 20 8.64 -15.43 18.63
C VAL A 20 7.69 -14.70 19.58
N ILE A 21 6.92 -13.73 19.08
CA ILE A 21 5.93 -13.01 19.89
C ILE A 21 4.83 -13.96 20.37
N LYS A 22 4.40 -14.88 19.53
CA LYS A 22 3.39 -15.87 19.88
C LYS A 22 3.88 -16.80 20.99
N GLU A 23 5.08 -17.33 20.85
CA GLU A 23 5.71 -18.17 21.90
C GLU A 23 5.86 -17.40 23.22
N TRP A 24 6.32 -16.14 23.17
CA TRP A 24 6.40 -15.28 24.34
C TRP A 24 5.04 -15.09 25.02
N TYR A 25 3.97 -14.91 24.27
CA TYR A 25 2.62 -14.80 24.80
C TYR A 25 2.14 -16.13 25.43
N GLU A 26 2.36 -17.25 24.76
CA GLU A 26 1.90 -18.58 25.19
C GLU A 26 2.57 -19.04 26.51
N ASN A 27 3.76 -18.53 26.82
CA ASN A 27 4.45 -18.82 28.09
C ASN A 27 3.76 -18.22 29.31
N ASP A 28 2.97 -17.14 29.16
CA ASP A 28 2.21 -16.52 30.28
C ASP A 28 1.02 -15.71 29.75
N PRO A 29 -0.02 -16.37 29.25
CA PRO A 29 -1.14 -15.69 28.58
C PRO A 29 -2.02 -14.88 29.53
N LYS A 30 -1.93 -15.10 30.86
CA LYS A 30 -2.72 -14.36 31.84
C LYS A 30 -2.17 -12.97 32.16
N ASN A 31 -0.86 -12.77 31.98
CA ASN A 31 -0.18 -11.52 32.30
C ASN A 31 0.31 -10.77 31.05
N LYS A 32 -0.07 -11.23 29.86
CA LYS A 32 0.39 -10.65 28.59
C LYS A 32 -0.78 -10.39 27.66
N SER A 33 -0.68 -9.30 26.93
CA SER A 33 -1.58 -8.99 25.83
C SER A 33 -0.78 -8.65 24.58
N VAL A 34 -1.22 -9.16 23.43
CA VAL A 34 -0.55 -8.99 22.15
C VAL A 34 -1.55 -8.53 21.09
N THR A 35 -1.22 -7.45 20.41
CA THR A 35 -1.91 -7.05 19.19
C THR A 35 -0.90 -6.98 18.04
N ILE A 36 -1.07 -7.85 17.05
CA ILE A 36 -0.30 -7.85 15.81
C ILE A 36 -1.11 -7.16 14.73
N LEU A 37 -0.55 -6.10 14.17
CA LEU A 37 -1.13 -5.38 13.04
C LEU A 37 -0.34 -5.70 11.77
N ARG A 38 -1.03 -6.25 10.77
CA ARG A 38 -0.50 -6.54 9.42
C ARG A 38 -1.12 -5.57 8.42
N PRO A 39 -0.56 -4.37 8.25
CA PRO A 39 -1.09 -3.41 7.30
C PRO A 39 -0.78 -3.83 5.86
N THR A 40 -1.66 -3.45 4.95
CA THR A 40 -1.37 -3.45 3.52
C THR A 40 -0.37 -2.34 3.18
N VAL A 41 -0.17 -2.01 1.91
CA VAL A 41 0.72 -0.91 1.56
C VAL A 41 0.25 0.39 2.23
N ILE A 42 1.11 0.95 3.08
CA ILE A 42 0.83 2.19 3.81
C ILE A 42 1.14 3.39 2.91
N PHE A 43 0.27 4.39 2.96
CA PHE A 43 0.51 5.69 2.33
C PHE A 43 0.05 6.83 3.22
N GLY A 44 0.51 8.01 2.92
CA GLY A 44 0.16 9.23 3.65
C GLY A 44 1.16 10.33 3.38
N GLU A 45 0.98 11.43 4.06
CA GLU A 45 1.81 12.61 3.98
C GLU A 45 3.27 12.26 4.35
N ARG A 46 4.22 12.79 3.59
CA ARG A 46 5.69 12.64 3.76
C ARG A 46 6.24 11.23 3.53
N ASN A 47 5.40 10.24 3.25
CA ASN A 47 5.87 8.88 2.93
C ASN A 47 6.35 8.81 1.47
N ARG A 48 7.62 8.48 1.26
CA ARG A 48 8.27 8.33 -0.06
C ARG A 48 8.33 6.88 -0.54
N GLY A 49 7.30 6.10 -0.23
CA GLY A 49 7.18 4.70 -0.62
C GLY A 49 6.58 4.48 -2.02
N ASN A 50 6.19 3.23 -2.25
CA ASN A 50 5.66 2.79 -3.56
C ASN A 50 4.39 3.53 -4.00
N VAL A 51 3.48 3.84 -3.07
CA VAL A 51 2.26 4.60 -3.39
C VAL A 51 2.61 6.03 -3.79
N TYR A 52 3.49 6.71 -3.04
CA TYR A 52 3.97 8.03 -3.41
C TYR A 52 4.55 8.06 -4.84
N ASN A 53 5.40 7.08 -5.18
CA ASN A 53 5.99 7.01 -6.51
C ASN A 53 4.92 6.83 -7.61
N LEU A 54 3.88 6.05 -7.35
CA LEU A 54 2.73 5.91 -8.24
C LEU A 54 1.96 7.25 -8.36
N LEU A 55 1.65 7.90 -7.23
CA LEU A 55 0.97 9.19 -7.22
C LEU A 55 1.78 10.25 -7.98
N LYS A 56 3.09 10.30 -7.76
CA LYS A 56 4.01 11.20 -8.48
C LYS A 56 4.01 10.96 -9.99
N GLN A 57 4.00 9.69 -10.40
CA GLN A 57 3.92 9.34 -11.81
C GLN A 57 2.59 9.78 -12.44
N ILE A 58 1.47 9.57 -11.73
CA ILE A 58 0.16 10.00 -12.21
C ILE A 58 0.05 11.52 -12.22
N SER A 59 0.51 12.21 -11.18
CA SER A 59 0.45 13.67 -11.06
C SER A 59 1.30 14.40 -12.11
N SER A 60 2.31 13.73 -12.69
CA SER A 60 3.10 14.30 -13.81
C SER A 60 2.31 14.51 -15.11
N GLY A 61 1.08 14.00 -15.20
CA GLY A 61 0.23 14.04 -16.41
C GLY A 61 0.69 13.08 -17.52
N ARG A 62 1.82 12.40 -17.36
CA ARG A 62 2.40 11.49 -18.38
C ARG A 62 2.11 10.02 -18.11
N PHE A 63 1.18 9.75 -17.20
CA PHE A 63 0.81 8.39 -16.84
C PHE A 63 0.02 7.72 -17.97
N ILE A 64 0.40 6.50 -18.33
CA ILE A 64 -0.31 5.66 -19.28
C ILE A 64 -0.74 4.37 -18.56
N MET A 65 -2.03 4.04 -18.59
CA MET A 65 -2.56 2.83 -17.99
C MET A 65 -2.12 1.59 -18.77
N ILE A 66 -1.55 0.62 -18.07
CA ILE A 66 -1.31 -0.73 -18.61
C ILE A 66 -2.45 -1.64 -18.14
N GLY A 67 -3.06 -2.36 -19.08
CA GLY A 67 -4.24 -3.19 -18.85
C GLY A 67 -5.52 -2.35 -18.78
N LYS A 68 -6.61 -2.99 -18.34
CA LYS A 68 -7.94 -2.37 -18.29
C LYS A 68 -8.11 -1.37 -17.12
N GLY A 69 -7.24 -1.40 -16.13
CA GLY A 69 -7.31 -0.56 -14.92
C GLY A 69 -8.43 -0.94 -13.94
N VAL A 70 -9.01 -2.13 -14.09
CA VAL A 70 -10.07 -2.65 -13.19
C VAL A 70 -9.51 -3.40 -11.98
N ASN A 71 -8.21 -3.67 -11.99
CA ASN A 71 -7.51 -4.33 -10.89
C ASN A 71 -7.57 -3.46 -9.63
N LYS A 72 -7.90 -4.08 -8.51
CA LYS A 72 -8.07 -3.41 -7.21
C LYS A 72 -6.84 -3.54 -6.34
N LYS A 73 -6.58 -2.51 -5.54
CA LYS A 73 -5.47 -2.46 -4.59
C LYS A 73 -5.97 -2.12 -3.20
N SER A 74 -5.72 -3.01 -2.25
CA SER A 74 -5.88 -2.66 -0.84
C SER A 74 -4.75 -1.74 -0.42
N MET A 75 -5.11 -0.62 0.19
CA MET A 75 -4.20 0.38 0.73
C MET A 75 -4.61 0.76 2.15
N ALA A 76 -3.68 1.33 2.91
CA ALA A 76 -3.91 1.77 4.27
C ALA A 76 -3.40 3.20 4.45
N TYR A 77 -4.27 4.13 4.79
CA TYR A 77 -3.89 5.50 5.11
C TYR A 77 -3.24 5.57 6.49
N VAL A 78 -2.08 6.19 6.59
CA VAL A 78 -1.30 6.24 7.83
C VAL A 78 -2.09 6.84 9.00
N GLY A 79 -2.91 7.87 8.75
CA GLY A 79 -3.75 8.49 9.78
C GLY A 79 -4.76 7.51 10.40
N ASN A 80 -5.32 6.61 9.60
CA ASN A 80 -6.23 5.57 10.08
C ASN A 80 -5.48 4.48 10.87
N ILE A 81 -4.26 4.12 10.44
CA ILE A 81 -3.42 3.17 11.17
C ILE A 81 -3.06 3.71 12.55
N VAL A 82 -2.64 4.98 12.63
CA VAL A 82 -2.33 5.63 13.92
C VAL A 82 -3.56 5.65 14.81
N ALA A 83 -4.73 6.04 14.29
CA ALA A 83 -5.98 6.04 15.04
C ALA A 83 -6.36 4.62 15.55
N PHE A 84 -6.16 3.58 14.73
CA PHE A 84 -6.40 2.21 15.16
C PHE A 84 -5.44 1.78 16.27
N ILE A 85 -4.15 2.10 16.16
CA ILE A 85 -3.16 1.76 17.21
C ILE A 85 -3.52 2.48 18.51
N SER A 86 -3.84 3.79 18.47
CA SER A 86 -4.28 4.55 19.65
C SER A 86 -5.52 3.93 20.27
N ASN A 87 -6.53 3.58 19.47
CA ASN A 87 -7.73 2.91 19.96
C ASN A 87 -7.41 1.57 20.66
N ARG A 88 -6.48 0.78 20.13
CA ARG A 88 -6.08 -0.49 20.75
C ARG A 88 -5.32 -0.31 22.07
N LEU A 89 -4.61 0.79 22.25
CA LEU A 89 -3.95 1.15 23.50
C LEU A 89 -4.94 1.64 24.57
N GLU A 90 -6.00 2.37 24.14
CA GLU A 90 -7.04 2.88 25.02
C GLU A 90 -8.02 1.76 25.43
N VAL A 91 -8.45 0.93 24.48
CA VAL A 91 -9.34 -0.22 24.70
C VAL A 91 -8.48 -1.46 24.95
N PHE A 92 -7.81 -1.46 26.11
CA PHE A 92 -6.99 -2.60 26.49
C PHE A 92 -7.85 -3.86 26.65
N GLN A 93 -7.51 -4.91 25.92
CA GLN A 93 -8.14 -6.22 26.02
C GLN A 93 -7.06 -7.30 26.15
N ASP A 94 -7.14 -8.11 27.18
CA ASP A 94 -6.26 -9.25 27.35
C ASP A 94 -6.45 -10.25 26.22
N GLY A 95 -5.35 -10.81 25.74
CA GLY A 95 -5.38 -11.84 24.71
C GLY A 95 -4.37 -11.66 23.59
N TYR A 96 -4.50 -12.51 22.58
CA TYR A 96 -3.67 -12.52 21.38
C TYR A 96 -4.51 -12.17 20.15
N TYR A 97 -4.28 -11.01 19.58
CA TYR A 97 -5.05 -10.47 18.46
C TYR A 97 -4.16 -10.26 17.23
N VAL A 98 -4.65 -10.72 16.07
CA VAL A 98 -4.03 -10.47 14.80
C VAL A 98 -5.02 -9.79 13.87
N PHE A 99 -4.65 -8.61 13.35
CA PHE A 99 -5.46 -7.79 12.47
C PHE A 99 -4.75 -7.55 11.14
N ASN A 100 -5.35 -7.98 10.04
CA ASN A 100 -4.99 -7.48 8.73
C ASN A 100 -5.67 -6.12 8.53
N TYR A 101 -4.92 -5.09 8.18
CA TYR A 101 -5.45 -3.74 8.03
C TYR A 101 -5.44 -3.28 6.57
N ALA A 102 -6.59 -2.86 6.09
CA ALA A 102 -6.77 -2.14 4.83
C ALA A 102 -7.98 -1.21 4.95
N ASP A 103 -7.87 -0.01 4.44
CA ASP A 103 -9.03 0.87 4.31
C ASP A 103 -9.95 0.38 3.19
N LYS A 104 -11.25 0.50 3.40
CA LYS A 104 -12.28 0.04 2.48
C LYS A 104 -13.25 1.17 2.07
N PRO A 105 -13.84 1.09 0.87
CA PRO A 105 -13.63 0.10 -0.21
C PRO A 105 -12.29 0.27 -0.92
N ASP A 106 -11.73 -0.84 -1.47
CA ASP A 106 -10.52 -0.79 -2.28
C ASP A 106 -10.75 -0.01 -3.58
N PHE A 107 -9.80 0.83 -3.98
CA PHE A 107 -9.81 1.46 -5.30
C PHE A 107 -9.36 0.50 -6.40
N SER A 108 -10.06 0.54 -7.54
CA SER A 108 -9.48 0.14 -8.80
C SER A 108 -8.46 1.18 -9.28
N MET A 109 -7.58 0.80 -10.20
CA MET A 109 -6.64 1.76 -10.79
C MET A 109 -7.35 2.88 -11.56
N ASN A 110 -8.52 2.59 -12.17
CA ASN A 110 -9.33 3.62 -12.83
C ASN A 110 -9.90 4.62 -11.80
N GLU A 111 -10.46 4.15 -10.68
CA GLU A 111 -10.97 5.03 -9.61
C GLU A 111 -9.85 5.88 -9.00
N LEU A 112 -8.68 5.26 -8.73
CA LEU A 112 -7.53 5.97 -8.22
C LEU A 112 -7.10 7.11 -9.15
N THR A 113 -6.96 6.84 -10.45
CA THR A 113 -6.59 7.88 -11.43
C THR A 113 -7.64 8.99 -11.54
N GLN A 114 -8.93 8.67 -11.51
CA GLN A 114 -10.02 9.66 -11.53
C GLN A 114 -9.99 10.58 -10.30
N VAL A 115 -9.74 10.04 -9.10
CA VAL A 115 -9.60 10.87 -7.89
C VAL A 115 -8.44 11.84 -8.03
N ILE A 116 -7.30 11.37 -8.55
CA ILE A 116 -6.11 12.20 -8.74
C ILE A 116 -6.34 13.27 -9.82
N GLU A 117 -6.91 12.91 -10.98
CA GLU A 117 -7.26 13.86 -12.04
C GLU A 117 -8.14 14.99 -11.50
N LYS A 118 -9.20 14.62 -10.77
CA LYS A 118 -10.12 15.58 -10.19
C LYS A 118 -9.46 16.47 -9.14
N LYS A 119 -8.63 15.88 -8.25
CA LYS A 119 -8.01 16.63 -7.15
C LYS A 119 -6.95 17.59 -7.64
N LEU A 120 -6.14 17.19 -8.62
CA LEU A 120 -5.03 17.99 -9.14
C LEU A 120 -5.42 18.84 -10.36
N ASN A 121 -6.67 18.74 -10.81
CA ASN A 121 -7.17 19.41 -12.03
C ASN A 121 -6.29 19.14 -13.26
N ILE A 122 -5.84 17.90 -13.43
CA ILE A 122 -5.05 17.44 -14.57
C ILE A 122 -5.89 16.52 -15.46
N LYS A 123 -5.49 16.39 -16.73
CA LYS A 123 -6.11 15.44 -17.66
C LYS A 123 -5.09 14.36 -18.02
N LEU A 124 -5.40 13.12 -17.72
CA LEU A 124 -4.60 11.99 -18.15
C LEU A 124 -5.02 11.51 -19.53
N THR A 125 -4.07 10.90 -20.24
CA THR A 125 -4.40 10.24 -21.51
C THR A 125 -5.40 9.10 -21.28
N LYS A 126 -6.40 9.02 -22.13
CA LYS A 126 -7.38 7.91 -22.13
C LYS A 126 -6.82 6.64 -22.79
N MET A 127 -5.64 6.75 -23.41
CA MET A 127 -4.97 5.61 -24.04
C MET A 127 -4.56 4.58 -22.98
N LYS A 128 -4.86 3.31 -23.26
CA LYS A 128 -4.48 2.18 -22.43
C LYS A 128 -3.61 1.23 -23.24
N ILE A 129 -2.47 0.84 -22.70
CA ILE A 129 -1.62 -0.17 -23.32
C ILE A 129 -2.16 -1.55 -22.92
N PRO A 130 -2.52 -2.44 -23.85
CA PRO A 130 -2.89 -3.81 -23.51
C PRO A 130 -1.79 -4.50 -22.70
N TYR A 131 -2.18 -5.33 -21.73
CA TYR A 131 -1.25 -5.99 -20.80
C TYR A 131 -0.09 -6.70 -21.52
N PHE A 132 -0.39 -7.38 -22.63
CA PHE A 132 0.61 -8.09 -23.42
C PHE A 132 1.74 -7.18 -23.91
N PHE A 133 1.41 -6.02 -24.47
CA PHE A 133 2.41 -5.04 -24.94
C PHE A 133 3.17 -4.41 -23.75
N GLY A 134 2.47 -4.19 -22.64
CA GLY A 134 3.13 -3.75 -21.41
C GLY A 134 4.17 -4.75 -20.90
N MET A 135 3.87 -6.04 -20.99
CA MET A 135 4.83 -7.11 -20.62
C MET A 135 6.02 -7.19 -21.57
N ILE A 136 5.80 -7.09 -22.89
CA ILE A 136 6.90 -7.04 -23.86
C ILE A 136 7.83 -5.87 -23.54
N GLY A 137 7.28 -4.66 -23.34
CA GLY A 137 8.05 -3.51 -22.94
C GLY A 137 8.83 -3.74 -21.63
N GLY A 138 8.18 -4.37 -20.65
CA GLY A 138 8.83 -4.73 -19.38
C GLY A 138 10.04 -5.63 -19.57
N TYR A 139 9.93 -6.68 -20.39
CA TYR A 139 11.06 -7.57 -20.71
C TYR A 139 12.18 -6.85 -21.49
N CYS A 140 11.85 -5.98 -22.43
CA CYS A 140 12.86 -5.17 -23.12
C CYS A 140 13.66 -4.32 -22.12
N PHE A 141 12.97 -3.69 -21.14
CA PHE A 141 13.65 -2.92 -20.09
C PHE A 141 14.47 -3.82 -19.14
N ASP A 142 14.05 -5.04 -18.87
CA ASP A 142 14.83 -6.00 -18.08
C ASP A 142 16.16 -6.34 -18.80
N ILE A 143 16.14 -6.56 -20.11
CA ILE A 143 17.33 -6.78 -20.93
C ILE A 143 18.26 -5.56 -20.90
N VAL A 144 17.72 -4.37 -21.12
CA VAL A 144 18.49 -3.10 -21.06
C VAL A 144 19.10 -2.91 -19.66
N SER A 145 18.34 -3.18 -18.61
CA SER A 145 18.82 -3.12 -17.22
C SER A 145 19.98 -4.07 -16.96
N PHE A 146 19.89 -5.27 -17.51
CA PHE A 146 20.97 -6.27 -17.42
C PHE A 146 22.25 -5.82 -18.16
N ILE A 147 22.10 -5.34 -19.40
CA ILE A 147 23.23 -4.87 -20.21
C ILE A 147 23.93 -3.66 -19.58
N LEU A 148 23.12 -2.66 -19.14
CA LEU A 148 23.65 -1.43 -18.56
C LEU A 148 24.05 -1.56 -17.09
N ARG A 149 23.79 -2.72 -16.45
CA ARG A 149 23.98 -2.97 -15.01
C ARG A 149 23.35 -1.88 -14.13
N LYS A 150 22.25 -1.27 -14.59
CA LYS A 150 21.50 -0.22 -13.88
C LYS A 150 20.05 -0.65 -13.73
N LYS A 151 19.49 -0.44 -12.54
CA LYS A 151 18.05 -0.68 -12.30
C LYS A 151 17.23 0.35 -13.08
N THR A 152 16.36 -0.12 -13.96
CA THR A 152 15.40 0.73 -14.69
C THR A 152 14.14 0.96 -13.87
N SER A 153 13.45 2.06 -14.16
CA SER A 153 12.16 2.39 -13.50
C SER A 153 11.01 1.51 -13.96
N ILE A 154 11.17 0.80 -15.09
CA ILE A 154 10.19 -0.13 -15.66
C ILE A 154 10.82 -1.52 -15.69
N SER A 155 10.03 -2.55 -15.37
CA SER A 155 10.45 -3.95 -15.47
C SER A 155 9.22 -4.84 -15.64
N SER A 156 9.40 -6.05 -16.16
CA SER A 156 8.32 -7.03 -16.30
C SER A 156 7.63 -7.33 -14.96
N VAL A 157 8.42 -7.45 -13.89
CA VAL A 157 7.91 -7.67 -12.52
C VAL A 157 7.05 -6.48 -12.05
N ARG A 158 7.47 -5.25 -12.35
CA ARG A 158 6.69 -4.06 -11.98
C ARG A 158 5.38 -3.97 -12.77
N VAL A 159 5.40 -4.28 -14.07
CA VAL A 159 4.19 -4.35 -14.90
C VAL A 159 3.22 -5.41 -14.36
N LYS A 160 3.72 -6.61 -14.06
CA LYS A 160 2.93 -7.69 -13.47
C LYS A 160 2.30 -7.28 -12.14
N LYS A 161 3.10 -6.71 -11.21
CA LYS A 161 2.62 -6.21 -9.91
C LYS A 161 1.60 -5.08 -10.08
N PHE A 162 1.83 -4.16 -11.00
CA PHE A 162 0.91 -3.05 -11.27
C PHE A 162 -0.46 -3.56 -11.72
N CYS A 163 -0.53 -4.50 -12.65
CA CYS A 163 -1.77 -5.03 -13.22
C CYS A 163 -2.47 -6.07 -12.32
N ALA A 164 -1.78 -6.64 -11.33
CA ALA A 164 -2.38 -7.63 -10.44
C ALA A 164 -3.41 -6.99 -9.51
N THR A 165 -4.50 -7.70 -9.22
CA THR A 165 -5.40 -7.38 -8.10
C THR A 165 -4.74 -7.86 -6.81
N THR A 166 -4.69 -6.99 -5.80
CA THR A 166 -4.13 -7.28 -4.47
C THR A 166 -5.12 -6.79 -3.43
N GLN A 167 -6.01 -7.68 -3.02
CA GLN A 167 -7.07 -7.39 -2.06
C GLN A 167 -6.89 -8.25 -0.80
N PHE A 168 -7.06 -7.61 0.34
CA PHE A 168 -6.97 -8.27 1.64
C PHE A 168 -8.28 -8.10 2.41
N ASN A 169 -8.64 -9.15 3.14
CA ASN A 169 -9.78 -9.10 4.05
C ASN A 169 -9.38 -8.37 5.34
N ALA A 170 -10.04 -7.25 5.61
CA ALA A 170 -9.87 -6.42 6.79
C ALA A 170 -11.13 -6.39 7.68
N SER A 171 -12.07 -7.33 7.50
CA SER A 171 -13.35 -7.34 8.23
C SER A 171 -13.17 -7.33 9.75
N LYS A 172 -12.17 -8.05 10.27
CA LYS A 172 -11.85 -8.05 11.70
C LYS A 172 -11.60 -6.65 12.28
N VAL A 173 -10.88 -5.79 11.55
CA VAL A 173 -10.63 -4.40 11.95
C VAL A 173 -11.94 -3.63 11.94
N HIS A 174 -12.67 -3.66 10.82
CA HIS A 174 -13.89 -2.88 10.64
C HIS A 174 -15.04 -3.30 11.54
N ASN A 175 -15.00 -4.51 12.13
CA ASN A 175 -15.95 -4.94 13.13
C ASN A 175 -15.70 -4.32 14.52
N VAL A 176 -14.49 -3.87 14.81
CA VAL A 176 -14.08 -3.34 16.12
C VAL A 176 -13.63 -1.88 16.09
N PHE A 177 -13.48 -1.30 14.92
CA PHE A 177 -12.97 0.05 14.74
C PHE A 177 -13.52 0.71 13.47
N ASN A 178 -13.99 1.95 13.61
CA ASN A 178 -14.38 2.80 12.49
C ASN A 178 -13.24 3.78 12.19
N PRO A 179 -12.59 3.69 11.02
CA PRO A 179 -11.54 4.62 10.64
C PRO A 179 -12.07 6.06 10.57
N PRO A 180 -11.34 7.07 11.12
CA PRO A 180 -11.77 8.46 11.09
C PRO A 180 -11.77 9.08 9.68
N PHE A 181 -11.05 8.49 8.73
CA PHE A 181 -10.98 8.95 7.35
C PHE A 181 -11.37 7.84 6.37
N THR A 182 -12.14 8.20 5.35
CA THR A 182 -12.30 7.33 4.19
C THR A 182 -10.98 7.22 3.41
N LEU A 183 -10.80 6.15 2.65
CA LEU A 183 -9.63 5.98 1.76
C LEU A 183 -9.46 7.18 0.80
N LYS A 184 -10.57 7.75 0.32
CA LYS A 184 -10.57 8.93 -0.55
C LYS A 184 -10.11 10.20 0.17
N GLU A 185 -10.53 10.41 1.41
CA GLU A 185 -10.06 11.53 2.23
C GLU A 185 -8.58 11.43 2.52
N GLY A 186 -8.09 10.25 2.93
CA GLY A 186 -6.66 10.00 3.11
C GLY A 186 -5.85 10.28 1.84
N LEU A 187 -6.36 9.83 0.68
CA LEU A 187 -5.72 10.12 -0.61
C LEU A 187 -5.70 11.63 -0.91
N ASN A 188 -6.82 12.34 -0.71
CA ASN A 188 -6.88 13.78 -0.95
C ASN A 188 -5.93 14.56 -0.03
N ARG A 189 -5.83 14.20 1.26
CA ARG A 189 -4.87 14.81 2.21
C ARG A 189 -3.44 14.60 1.75
N THR A 190 -3.11 13.37 1.32
CA THR A 190 -1.79 13.05 0.79
C THR A 190 -1.48 13.87 -0.47
N LEU A 191 -2.43 13.97 -1.41
CA LEU A 191 -2.26 14.75 -2.64
C LEU A 191 -2.09 16.25 -2.35
N ASP A 192 -2.85 16.79 -1.38
CA ASP A 192 -2.71 18.19 -0.98
C ASP A 192 -1.31 18.48 -0.43
N ASN A 193 -0.83 17.63 0.50
CA ASN A 193 0.46 17.83 1.14
C ASN A 193 1.64 17.65 0.18
N GLU A 194 1.53 16.71 -0.77
CA GLU A 194 2.65 16.30 -1.59
C GLU A 194 2.74 17.02 -2.94
N PHE A 195 1.59 17.44 -3.52
CA PHE A 195 1.55 17.91 -4.92
C PHE A 195 0.84 19.26 -5.08
N VAL A 196 -0.01 19.68 -4.14
CA VAL A 196 -0.70 20.98 -4.21
C VAL A 196 0.04 22.01 -3.34
N ASN A 197 0.30 21.69 -2.09
CA ASN A 197 0.93 22.57 -1.10
C ASN A 197 2.14 21.90 -0.44
N PRO A 198 3.18 21.51 -1.22
CA PRO A 198 4.34 20.82 -0.66
C PRO A 198 5.10 21.74 0.30
N LYS A 199 5.35 21.25 1.51
CA LYS A 199 6.19 21.93 2.50
C LYS A 199 7.66 21.61 2.23
N GLN A 200 8.51 22.64 2.21
CA GLN A 200 9.92 22.49 1.84
C GLN A 200 10.79 21.88 2.93
N ASP A 201 10.43 22.06 4.21
CA ASP A 201 11.27 21.68 5.37
C ASP A 201 10.72 20.49 6.17
N ASP A 202 9.86 19.67 5.58
CA ASP A 202 9.28 18.52 6.26
C ASP A 202 10.25 17.32 6.28
N ILE A 203 10.29 16.62 7.42
CA ILE A 203 10.99 15.33 7.53
C ILE A 203 10.29 14.30 6.63
N LEU A 204 11.04 13.70 5.72
CA LEU A 204 10.53 12.70 4.78
C LEU A 204 10.82 11.29 5.30
N PHE A 205 9.85 10.40 5.16
CA PHE A 205 9.96 8.99 5.52
C PHE A 205 10.08 8.15 4.25
N PHE A 206 11.19 7.44 4.11
CA PHE A 206 11.42 6.54 2.98
C PHE A 206 11.03 5.12 3.39
N SER A 207 10.04 4.55 2.71
CA SER A 207 9.66 3.15 2.83
C SER A 207 9.85 2.45 1.49
N GLU A 208 10.47 1.27 1.51
CA GLU A 208 10.69 0.45 0.32
C GLU A 208 9.41 -0.27 -0.14
#